data_1bd136afddb0b18da62bc0dae9bc4dad
#
_entry.id   1bd136afddb0b18da62bc0dae9bc4dad
#
_cell.length_a   1.000
_cell.length_b   1.000
_cell.length_c   1.000
_cell.angle_alpha   90.00
_cell.angle_beta   90.00
_cell.angle_gamma   90.00
#
_symmetry.space_group_name_H-M   'P 1'
#
loop_
_entity.id
_entity.type
_entity.pdbx_description
1 polymer ?
#
loop_
_entity_poly.entity_id
_entity_poly.type
_entity_poly.pdbx_seq_one_letter_code
_entity_poly.pdbx_strand_id
1 'polypeptide(L)' 'MASDTSTLGASRCRNCGFEAPGGDDAWIRIDVPKLGRMTQCPDCGSTDVMTHR' A
#
# COMPACT_ATOMS: atom_id res chain seq x y z
N MET A 1 15.68 17.30 1.45
CA MET A 1 14.81 17.57 1.88
C MET A 1 13.49 17.08 1.59
N ALA A 2 12.94 17.28 0.52
CA ALA A 2 11.60 16.84 0.23
C ALA A 2 11.47 15.34 0.20
N SER A 3 12.54 14.66 0.04
CA SER A 3 12.49 13.23 -0.04
C SER A 3 11.99 12.58 1.23
N ASP A 4 12.04 13.28 2.32
CA ASP A 4 11.59 12.67 3.56
C ASP A 4 10.13 12.39 3.58
N THR A 5 9.35 13.18 2.89
CA THR A 5 7.93 12.95 2.89
C THR A 5 7.57 11.67 2.20
N SER A 6 8.32 11.25 1.20
CA SER A 6 7.98 10.03 0.51
C SER A 6 8.31 8.79 1.34
N THR A 7 9.17 8.93 2.33
CA THR A 7 9.51 7.81 3.18
C THR A 7 8.43 7.55 4.21
N LEU A 8 7.78 8.61 4.66
CA LEU A 8 6.77 8.49 5.68
C LEU A 8 5.47 7.95 5.08
N GLY A 9 5.00 6.86 5.61
CA GLY A 9 3.74 6.29 5.18
C GLY A 9 3.79 5.59 3.82
N ALA A 10 4.97 5.31 3.31
CA ALA A 10 5.08 4.59 2.05
C ALA A 10 4.65 3.14 2.24
N SER A 11 3.93 2.61 1.26
CA SER A 11 3.51 1.23 1.27
C SER A 11 4.23 0.47 0.16
N ARG A 12 4.45 -0.80 0.39
CA ARG A 12 5.16 -1.64 -0.56
C ARG A 12 4.48 -3.00 -0.63
N CYS A 13 4.25 -3.47 -1.83
CA CYS A 13 3.73 -4.81 -2.04
C CYS A 13 4.86 -5.82 -1.86
N ARG A 14 4.66 -6.78 -0.97
CA ARG A 14 5.68 -7.78 -0.71
C ARG A 14 5.71 -8.86 -1.77
N ASN A 15 4.72 -8.91 -2.61
CA ASN A 15 4.64 -9.93 -3.65
C ASN A 15 5.37 -9.50 -4.93
N CYS A 16 5.13 -8.30 -5.42
CA CYS A 16 5.73 -7.83 -6.66
C CYS A 16 6.71 -6.67 -6.48
N GLY A 17 6.74 -6.05 -5.32
CA GLY A 17 7.66 -4.95 -5.05
C GLY A 17 7.15 -3.58 -5.43
N PHE A 18 5.88 -3.46 -5.80
CA PHE A 18 5.31 -2.16 -6.14
C PHE A 18 5.34 -1.24 -4.92
N GLU A 19 5.75 -0.01 -5.10
CA GLU A 19 5.82 0.96 -4.03
C GLU A 19 5.08 2.23 -4.40
N ALA A 20 4.38 2.79 -3.43
CA ALA A 20 3.70 4.06 -3.59
C ALA A 20 3.39 4.61 -2.20
N PRO A 21 3.12 5.92 -2.09
CA PRO A 21 2.75 6.49 -0.79
C PRO A 21 1.51 5.81 -0.24
N GLY A 22 1.53 5.50 1.03
CA GLY A 22 0.37 4.89 1.68
C GLY A 22 -0.77 5.90 1.69
N GLY A 23 -1.95 5.44 1.42
CA GLY A 23 -3.10 6.32 1.33
C GLY A 23 -3.27 7.01 0.00
N ASP A 24 -2.38 6.76 -0.94
CA ASP A 24 -2.49 7.31 -2.29
C ASP A 24 -3.55 6.54 -3.08
N ASP A 25 -4.09 7.17 -4.11
CA ASP A 25 -5.08 6.53 -4.98
C ASP A 25 -4.47 5.40 -5.81
N ALA A 26 -3.16 5.29 -5.81
CA ALA A 26 -2.49 4.19 -6.48
C ALA A 26 -2.88 2.84 -5.90
N TRP A 27 -3.22 2.81 -4.61
CA TRP A 27 -3.58 1.56 -3.95
C TRP A 27 -5.07 1.29 -4.04
N ILE A 28 -5.42 0.03 -4.26
CA ILE A 28 -6.81 -0.39 -4.27
C ILE A 28 -7.22 -0.67 -2.83
N ARG A 29 -8.40 -0.23 -2.46
CA ARG A 29 -8.93 -0.51 -1.13
C ARG A 29 -10.14 -1.39 -1.25
N ILE A 30 -10.12 -2.48 -0.46
CA ILE A 30 -11.23 -3.42 -0.46
C ILE A 30 -11.77 -3.54 0.95
N ASP A 31 -13.05 -3.82 1.06
CA ASP A 31 -13.71 -3.94 2.34
C ASP A 31 -14.12 -5.39 2.53
N VAL A 32 -13.45 -6.06 3.43
CA VAL A 32 -13.68 -7.48 3.69
C VAL A 32 -14.46 -7.59 5.01
N PRO A 33 -15.66 -8.17 5.00
CA PRO A 33 -16.50 -8.20 6.20
C PRO A 33 -15.82 -8.75 7.45
N LYS A 34 -14.97 -9.73 7.30
CA LYS A 34 -14.32 -10.34 8.45
C LYS A 34 -13.02 -9.67 8.85
N LEU A 35 -12.36 -9.05 7.90
CA LEU A 35 -11.04 -8.48 8.13
C LEU A 35 -11.01 -6.96 8.15
N GLY A 36 -12.10 -6.33 7.76
CA GLY A 36 -12.16 -4.88 7.65
C GLY A 36 -11.57 -4.40 6.35
N ARG A 37 -11.02 -3.20 6.36
CA ARG A 37 -10.46 -2.61 5.16
C ARG A 37 -9.07 -3.13 4.90
N MET A 38 -8.81 -3.51 3.68
CA MET A 38 -7.51 -4.00 3.28
C MET A 38 -7.02 -3.24 2.06
N THR A 39 -5.70 -3.11 1.96
CA THR A 39 -5.06 -2.48 0.81
C THR A 39 -4.62 -3.58 -0.15
N GLN A 40 -4.92 -3.40 -1.41
CA GLN A 40 -4.57 -4.36 -2.44
C GLN A 40 -3.63 -3.71 -3.44
N CYS A 41 -2.62 -4.45 -3.87
CA CYS A 41 -1.69 -3.95 -4.86
C CYS A 41 -2.38 -3.85 -6.22
N PRO A 42 -2.27 -2.70 -6.91
CA PRO A 42 -2.90 -2.54 -8.22
C PRO A 42 -2.14 -3.25 -9.33
N ASP A 43 -0.92 -3.66 -9.06
CA ASP A 43 -0.08 -4.29 -10.07
C ASP A 43 -0.28 -5.80 -10.11
N CYS A 44 -0.26 -6.47 -8.98
CA CYS A 44 -0.39 -7.92 -8.94
C CYS A 44 -1.66 -8.40 -8.25
N GLY A 45 -2.39 -7.51 -7.60
CA GLY A 45 -3.64 -7.88 -6.94
C GLY A 45 -3.47 -8.52 -5.57
N SER A 46 -2.25 -8.53 -5.04
CA SER A 46 -2.00 -9.12 -3.74
C SER A 46 -2.41 -8.17 -2.62
N THR A 47 -2.87 -8.71 -1.52
CA THR A 47 -3.14 -7.91 -0.33
C THR A 47 -1.97 -7.92 0.64
N ASP A 48 -0.86 -8.54 0.27
CA ASP A 48 0.32 -8.60 1.11
C ASP A 48 1.11 -7.30 0.98
N VAL A 49 0.58 -6.24 1.51
CA VAL A 49 1.15 -4.90 1.42
C VAL A 49 1.61 -4.45 2.79
N MET A 50 2.83 -3.93 2.84
CA MET A 50 3.42 -3.45 4.07
C MET A 50 3.51 -1.95 4.02
N THR A 51 3.21 -1.28 5.12
CA THR A 51 3.31 0.15 5.22
C THR A 51 4.47 0.51 6.15
N HIS A 52 5.35 1.35 5.67
CA HIS A 52 6.47 1.83 6.47
C HIS A 52 6.14 3.21 7.03
N ARG A 53 6.54 3.44 8.27
CA ARG A 53 6.34 4.74 8.90
C ARG A 53 7.63 5.34 9.38
#